data_a56a9d64e57f1c6cc100d76ee1439a00
#
_entry.id   a56a9d64e57f1c6cc100d76ee1439a00
#
_cell.length_a   1.000
_cell.length_b   1.000
_cell.length_c   1.000
_cell.angle_alpha   90.00
_cell.angle_beta   90.00
_cell.angle_gamma   90.00
#
_symmetry.space_group_name_H-M   'P 1'
#
loop_
_entity.id
_entity.type
_entity.pdbx_description
1 polymer ?
#
loop_
_entity_poly.entity_id
_entity_poly.type
_entity_poly.pdbx_seq_one_letter_code
_entity_poly.pdbx_strand_id
1 'polypeptide(L)'
;VTWSAQTPGATEAAAQLATLTQINIDEFLAALGLTGLPPTHPGHRLIEWVCRRPAQHFARRILAYDNLVGTAGLQAGGTWALHHCIRRLEVQGQAHIPHQGALLVVANHPGLYDALALFASLPRDDLRIVAAERPFWQALPHTERYLFYVQQTSSQLKLVRQVAQHLRRQGTLLLFPGGKIEPDPALLPDAAATLDAWSESVDLFARLVPDLMIVPALVSGVLSPAALRHPLTRIRRTEIDRRWLGATLQFIRPADVTVRVSFGPPIVAGNRPGTQADLPSRTIPAAMRQLIAQVPRPEQSR
;
A
#
# COMPACT_ATOMS: atom_id res chain seq x y z
N VAL A 1 -21.39 -25.08 -4.69
CA VAL A 1 -21.96 -23.99 -5.48
C VAL A 1 -20.87 -23.56 -6.45
N THR A 2 -21.01 -24.01 -7.71
CA THR A 2 -20.10 -23.70 -8.82
C THR A 2 -20.29 -22.23 -9.22
N TRP A 3 -19.29 -21.41 -8.93
CA TRP A 3 -19.22 -20.03 -9.39
C TRP A 3 -18.70 -19.99 -10.82
N SER A 4 -19.61 -19.76 -11.77
CA SER A 4 -19.20 -19.41 -13.15
C SER A 4 -18.74 -17.96 -13.17
N ALA A 5 -17.46 -17.72 -13.34
CA ALA A 5 -16.95 -16.39 -13.67
C ALA A 5 -17.52 -15.97 -15.02
N GLN A 6 -18.54 -15.13 -15.02
CA GLN A 6 -19.04 -14.49 -16.23
C GLN A 6 -17.99 -13.49 -16.69
N THR A 7 -17.40 -13.73 -17.87
CA THR A 7 -16.56 -12.74 -18.55
C THR A 7 -17.45 -11.53 -18.85
N PRO A 8 -17.09 -10.30 -18.37
CA PRO A 8 -17.91 -9.12 -18.63
C PRO A 8 -18.10 -8.91 -20.13
N GLY A 9 -19.33 -8.56 -20.54
CA GLY A 9 -19.60 -8.22 -21.93
C GLY A 9 -18.71 -7.07 -22.40
N ALA A 10 -18.38 -7.01 -23.71
CA ALA A 10 -17.49 -5.98 -24.27
C ALA A 10 -17.90 -4.54 -23.86
N THR A 11 -19.20 -4.28 -23.71
CA THR A 11 -19.76 -3.00 -23.26
C THR A 11 -19.45 -2.72 -21.79
N GLU A 12 -19.50 -3.71 -20.91
CA GLU A 12 -19.20 -3.58 -19.49
C GLU A 12 -17.71 -3.35 -19.25
N ALA A 13 -16.84 -4.06 -19.97
CA ALA A 13 -15.40 -3.85 -19.94
C ALA A 13 -15.00 -2.44 -20.44
N ALA A 14 -15.68 -1.94 -21.47
CA ALA A 14 -15.46 -0.57 -21.96
C ALA A 14 -15.90 0.49 -20.95
N ALA A 15 -17.03 0.28 -20.28
CA ALA A 15 -17.53 1.18 -19.23
C ALA A 15 -16.58 1.19 -18.01
N GLN A 16 -16.10 0.03 -17.58
CA GLN A 16 -15.16 -0.08 -16.47
C GLN A 16 -13.81 0.62 -16.80
N LEU A 17 -13.31 0.45 -18.03
CA LEU A 17 -12.12 1.15 -18.50
C LEU A 17 -12.30 2.68 -18.50
N ALA A 18 -13.47 3.17 -18.94
CA ALA A 18 -13.78 4.59 -18.94
C ALA A 18 -13.82 5.15 -17.50
N THR A 19 -14.49 4.44 -16.59
CA THR A 19 -14.58 4.80 -15.16
C THR A 19 -13.20 4.88 -14.52
N LEU A 20 -12.36 3.85 -14.67
CA LEU A 20 -10.99 3.85 -14.12
C LEU A 20 -10.11 4.93 -14.76
N THR A 21 -10.30 5.22 -16.05
CA THR A 21 -9.57 6.31 -16.71
C THR A 21 -9.90 7.65 -16.05
N GLN A 22 -11.19 7.91 -15.78
CA GLN A 22 -11.60 9.15 -15.13
C GLN A 22 -11.09 9.23 -13.69
N ILE A 23 -11.21 8.16 -12.90
CA ILE A 23 -10.67 8.08 -11.53
C ILE A 23 -9.17 8.41 -11.53
N ASN A 24 -8.39 7.86 -12.46
CA ASN A 24 -6.96 8.13 -12.55
C ASN A 24 -6.65 9.60 -12.88
N ILE A 25 -7.46 10.24 -13.71
CA ILE A 25 -7.34 11.68 -14.01
C ILE A 25 -7.64 12.50 -12.75
N ASP A 26 -8.72 12.17 -12.04
CA ASP A 26 -9.13 12.87 -10.82
C ASP A 26 -8.10 12.74 -9.71
N GLU A 27 -7.54 11.55 -9.51
CA GLU A 27 -6.44 11.30 -8.56
C GLU A 27 -5.17 12.06 -8.94
N PHE A 28 -4.86 12.19 -10.22
CA PHE A 28 -3.73 13.00 -10.69
C PHE A 28 -3.96 14.50 -10.46
N LEU A 29 -5.16 15.00 -10.73
CA LEU A 29 -5.55 16.36 -10.42
C LEU A 29 -5.46 16.64 -8.90
N ALA A 30 -5.90 15.70 -8.09
CA ALA A 30 -5.77 15.76 -6.63
C ALA A 30 -4.31 15.80 -6.19
N ALA A 31 -3.46 14.96 -6.77
CA ALA A 31 -2.02 14.96 -6.49
C ALA A 31 -1.37 16.30 -6.87
N LEU A 32 -1.82 16.95 -7.95
CA LEU A 32 -1.39 18.30 -8.33
C LEU A 32 -1.97 19.41 -7.43
N GLY A 33 -2.97 19.11 -6.57
CA GLY A 33 -3.67 20.12 -5.75
C GLY A 33 -4.69 20.94 -6.51
N LEU A 34 -5.23 20.40 -7.59
CA LEU A 34 -6.14 21.07 -8.51
C LEU A 34 -7.60 20.60 -8.39
N THR A 35 -7.95 19.94 -7.29
CA THR A 35 -9.33 19.46 -7.01
C THR A 35 -10.38 20.58 -6.97
N GLY A 36 -9.98 21.83 -6.75
CA GLY A 36 -10.89 22.98 -6.75
C GLY A 36 -11.19 23.56 -8.12
N LEU A 37 -10.57 23.07 -9.21
CA LEU A 37 -10.85 23.56 -10.56
C LEU A 37 -12.12 22.90 -11.10
N PRO A 38 -13.16 23.70 -11.45
CA PRO A 38 -14.37 23.12 -12.03
C PRO A 38 -14.07 22.47 -13.40
N PRO A 39 -14.82 21.42 -13.80
CA PRO A 39 -14.61 20.74 -15.09
C PRO A 39 -14.73 21.66 -16.32
N THR A 40 -15.44 22.77 -16.16
CA THR A 40 -15.61 23.80 -17.21
C THR A 40 -14.39 24.71 -17.38
N HIS A 41 -13.46 24.72 -16.40
CA HIS A 41 -12.28 25.57 -16.45
C HIS A 41 -11.33 25.14 -17.57
N PRO A 42 -10.82 26.03 -18.42
CA PRO A 42 -9.94 25.66 -19.54
C PRO A 42 -8.70 24.86 -19.10
N GLY A 43 -8.12 25.20 -17.95
CA GLY A 43 -6.98 24.49 -17.37
C GLY A 43 -7.32 23.05 -17.00
N HIS A 44 -8.51 22.78 -16.45
CA HIS A 44 -8.97 21.43 -16.15
C HIS A 44 -9.08 20.60 -17.44
N ARG A 45 -9.73 21.13 -18.46
CA ARG A 45 -9.91 20.46 -19.77
C ARG A 45 -8.58 20.16 -20.46
N LEU A 46 -7.63 21.11 -20.37
CA LEU A 46 -6.29 20.89 -20.94
C LEU A 46 -5.56 19.74 -20.25
N ILE A 47 -5.55 19.71 -18.91
CA ILE A 47 -4.91 18.64 -18.14
C ILE A 47 -5.60 17.30 -18.41
N GLU A 48 -6.92 17.27 -18.41
CA GLU A 48 -7.70 16.08 -18.78
C GLU A 48 -7.30 15.56 -20.16
N TRP A 49 -7.23 16.42 -21.15
CA TRP A 49 -6.85 16.06 -22.51
C TRP A 49 -5.41 15.48 -22.56
N VAL A 50 -4.45 16.12 -21.91
CA VAL A 50 -3.05 15.67 -21.86
C VAL A 50 -2.92 14.33 -21.13
N CYS A 51 -3.63 14.18 -20.01
CA CYS A 51 -3.52 13.00 -19.14
C CYS A 51 -4.37 11.81 -19.63
N ARG A 52 -5.34 12.02 -20.51
CA ARG A 52 -6.31 10.99 -20.91
C ARG A 52 -5.67 9.73 -21.46
N ARG A 53 -4.70 9.84 -22.37
CA ARG A 53 -4.00 8.67 -22.94
C ARG A 53 -3.16 7.93 -21.90
N PRO A 54 -2.28 8.57 -21.11
CA PRO A 54 -1.57 7.93 -20.00
C PRO A 54 -2.51 7.27 -18.99
N ALA A 55 -3.57 7.96 -18.56
CA ALA A 55 -4.55 7.46 -17.61
C ALA A 55 -5.28 6.21 -18.15
N GLN A 56 -5.65 6.22 -19.43
CA GLN A 56 -6.27 5.06 -20.07
C GLN A 56 -5.31 3.86 -20.20
N HIS A 57 -4.04 4.13 -20.52
CA HIS A 57 -3.03 3.08 -20.55
C HIS A 57 -2.84 2.44 -19.18
N PHE A 58 -2.75 3.28 -18.14
CA PHE A 58 -2.66 2.82 -16.76
C PHE A 58 -3.93 2.05 -16.33
N ALA A 59 -5.13 2.54 -16.68
CA ALA A 59 -6.39 1.85 -16.38
C ALA A 59 -6.44 0.44 -16.99
N ARG A 60 -5.97 0.24 -18.22
CA ARG A 60 -5.87 -1.10 -18.84
C ARG A 60 -4.96 -2.04 -18.04
N ARG A 61 -3.82 -1.52 -17.56
CA ARG A 61 -2.88 -2.32 -16.73
C ARG A 61 -3.49 -2.68 -15.40
N ILE A 62 -4.20 -1.75 -14.77
CA ILE A 62 -4.89 -1.99 -13.50
C ILE A 62 -6.01 -3.03 -13.68
N LEU A 63 -6.78 -2.99 -14.77
CA LEU A 63 -7.78 -4.02 -15.06
C LEU A 63 -7.15 -5.40 -15.28
N ALA A 64 -6.03 -5.47 -16.00
CA ALA A 64 -5.29 -6.72 -16.16
C ALA A 64 -4.78 -7.26 -14.81
N TYR A 65 -4.28 -6.39 -13.94
CA TYR A 65 -3.91 -6.72 -12.58
C TYR A 65 -5.11 -7.28 -11.80
N ASP A 66 -6.25 -6.57 -11.77
CA ASP A 66 -7.43 -6.99 -11.01
C ASP A 66 -8.00 -8.33 -11.50
N ASN A 67 -8.02 -8.56 -12.81
CA ASN A 67 -8.42 -9.84 -13.40
C ASN A 67 -7.47 -10.97 -12.97
N LEU A 68 -6.16 -10.71 -12.91
CA LEU A 68 -5.19 -11.70 -12.44
C LEU A 68 -5.37 -11.97 -10.93
N VAL A 69 -5.65 -10.95 -10.13
CA VAL A 69 -6.02 -11.13 -8.72
C VAL A 69 -7.25 -12.03 -8.59
N GLY A 70 -8.24 -11.86 -9.47
CA GLY A 70 -9.45 -12.68 -9.49
C GLY A 70 -9.22 -14.15 -9.80
N THR A 71 -8.23 -14.46 -10.65
CA THR A 71 -7.95 -15.82 -11.10
C THR A 71 -6.84 -16.53 -10.35
N ALA A 72 -5.81 -15.79 -9.90
CA ALA A 72 -4.58 -16.35 -9.33
C ALA A 72 -4.22 -15.77 -7.94
N GLY A 73 -5.06 -14.89 -7.39
CA GLY A 73 -4.86 -14.31 -6.06
C GLY A 73 -3.97 -13.08 -6.03
N LEU A 74 -3.90 -12.47 -4.84
CA LEU A 74 -3.26 -11.17 -4.62
C LEU A 74 -1.74 -11.22 -4.85
N GLN A 75 -1.09 -12.33 -4.47
CA GLN A 75 0.36 -12.53 -4.66
C GLN A 75 0.74 -12.54 -6.14
N ALA A 76 0.01 -13.28 -6.97
CA ALA A 76 0.26 -13.34 -8.41
C ALA A 76 0.03 -11.98 -9.07
N GLY A 77 -1.06 -11.29 -8.70
CA GLY A 77 -1.34 -9.92 -9.16
C GLY A 77 -0.22 -8.95 -8.81
N GLY A 78 0.21 -8.94 -7.54
CA GLY A 78 1.31 -8.10 -7.06
C GLY A 78 2.62 -8.36 -7.80
N THR A 79 2.99 -9.62 -7.99
CA THR A 79 4.18 -10.03 -8.74
C THR A 79 4.12 -9.54 -10.19
N TRP A 80 2.99 -9.75 -10.85
CA TRP A 80 2.78 -9.30 -12.23
C TRP A 80 2.87 -7.76 -12.35
N ALA A 81 2.21 -7.03 -11.44
CA ALA A 81 2.21 -5.57 -11.46
C ALA A 81 3.63 -5.00 -11.26
N LEU A 82 4.38 -5.54 -10.30
CA LEU A 82 5.75 -5.11 -10.04
C LEU A 82 6.68 -5.36 -11.22
N HIS A 83 6.58 -6.51 -11.88
CA HIS A 83 7.38 -6.82 -13.08
C HIS A 83 7.25 -5.76 -14.18
N HIS A 84 6.09 -5.06 -14.22
CA HIS A 84 5.83 -4.00 -15.21
C HIS A 84 6.17 -2.58 -14.70
N CYS A 85 6.46 -2.42 -13.41
CA CYS A 85 6.57 -1.10 -12.78
C CYS A 85 7.96 -0.79 -12.22
N ILE A 86 8.72 -1.82 -11.81
CA ILE A 86 10.02 -1.66 -11.16
C ILE A 86 11.08 -2.51 -11.86
N ARG A 87 12.35 -2.19 -11.61
CA ARG A 87 13.46 -2.99 -12.14
C ARG A 87 13.61 -4.32 -11.40
N ARG A 88 13.51 -4.32 -10.08
CA ARG A 88 13.79 -5.49 -9.25
C ARG A 88 13.08 -5.43 -7.90
N LEU A 89 12.61 -6.59 -7.44
CA LEU A 89 12.17 -6.81 -6.06
C LEU A 89 13.22 -7.66 -5.34
N GLU A 90 13.68 -7.21 -4.18
CA GLU A 90 14.57 -7.94 -3.27
C GLU A 90 13.81 -8.19 -1.97
N VAL A 91 13.77 -9.46 -1.53
CA VAL A 91 13.03 -9.85 -0.33
C VAL A 91 13.98 -10.56 0.64
N GLN A 92 13.93 -10.12 1.90
CA GLN A 92 14.73 -10.72 2.98
C GLN A 92 13.82 -11.05 4.16
N GLY A 93 14.23 -12.07 4.94
CA GLY A 93 13.52 -12.45 6.16
C GLY A 93 12.19 -13.17 5.92
N GLN A 94 11.90 -13.72 4.75
CA GLN A 94 10.67 -14.47 4.48
C GLN A 94 10.47 -15.66 5.44
N ALA A 95 11.55 -16.23 5.95
CA ALA A 95 11.50 -17.30 6.96
C ALA A 95 10.85 -16.85 8.29
N HIS A 96 10.75 -15.55 8.53
CA HIS A 96 10.07 -15.00 9.71
C HIS A 96 8.54 -14.99 9.57
N ILE A 97 7.99 -15.24 8.38
CA ILE A 97 6.56 -15.22 8.12
C ILE A 97 5.97 -16.59 8.49
N PRO A 98 5.09 -16.68 9.50
CA PRO A 98 4.40 -17.90 9.83
C PRO A 98 3.51 -18.38 8.67
N HIS A 99 3.60 -19.65 8.30
CA HIS A 99 2.77 -20.23 7.24
C HIS A 99 1.30 -20.39 7.67
N GLN A 100 1.04 -20.46 8.98
CA GLN A 100 -0.29 -20.67 9.56
C GLN A 100 -0.42 -19.82 10.83
N GLY A 101 -1.64 -19.65 11.28
CA GLY A 101 -1.94 -18.90 12.50
C GLY A 101 -2.32 -17.46 12.23
N ALA A 102 -2.85 -16.79 13.26
CA ALA A 102 -3.20 -15.37 13.21
C ALA A 102 -1.94 -14.52 13.01
N LEU A 103 -1.88 -13.77 11.92
CA LEU A 103 -0.71 -12.99 11.55
C LEU A 103 -1.09 -11.52 11.28
N LEU A 104 -0.40 -10.61 11.94
CA LEU A 104 -0.44 -9.18 11.66
C LEU A 104 0.90 -8.73 11.09
N VAL A 105 0.93 -8.36 9.83
CA VAL A 105 2.09 -7.73 9.20
C VAL A 105 1.94 -6.21 9.33
N VAL A 106 2.94 -5.58 9.95
CA VAL A 106 2.95 -4.14 10.21
C VAL A 106 4.05 -3.50 9.38
N ALA A 107 3.68 -2.62 8.44
CA ALA A 107 4.60 -2.07 7.47
C ALA A 107 4.58 -0.53 7.42
N ASN A 108 5.71 0.07 7.01
CA ASN A 108 5.77 1.47 6.57
C ASN A 108 5.15 1.62 5.17
N HIS A 109 4.79 2.86 4.80
CA HIS A 109 4.10 3.19 3.55
C HIS A 109 4.85 4.25 2.74
N PRO A 110 6.04 3.93 2.15
CA PRO A 110 6.87 4.94 1.46
C PRO A 110 6.36 5.36 0.07
N GLY A 111 5.38 4.67 -0.50
CA GLY A 111 4.86 5.00 -1.83
C GLY A 111 3.72 4.12 -2.27
N LEU A 112 3.56 3.93 -3.58
CA LEU A 112 2.45 3.18 -4.14
C LEU A 112 2.85 1.74 -4.56
N TYR A 113 4.15 1.45 -4.69
CA TYR A 113 4.64 0.11 -5.01
C TYR A 113 4.84 -0.78 -3.78
N ASP A 114 4.83 -0.21 -2.58
CA ASP A 114 5.05 -0.95 -1.33
C ASP A 114 3.98 -2.00 -1.06
N ALA A 115 2.70 -1.64 -1.22
CA ALA A 115 1.61 -2.59 -1.06
C ALA A 115 1.75 -3.76 -2.07
N LEU A 116 2.07 -3.46 -3.34
CA LEU A 116 2.31 -4.49 -4.35
C LEU A 116 3.51 -5.38 -4.00
N ALA A 117 4.57 -4.77 -3.46
CA ALA A 117 5.76 -5.52 -3.03
C ALA A 117 5.45 -6.46 -1.86
N LEU A 118 4.64 -6.00 -0.90
CA LEU A 118 4.18 -6.84 0.20
C LEU A 118 3.24 -7.95 -0.29
N PHE A 119 2.32 -7.68 -1.23
CA PHE A 119 1.47 -8.72 -1.82
C PHE A 119 2.30 -9.81 -2.50
N ALA A 120 3.29 -9.41 -3.30
CA ALA A 120 4.19 -10.34 -3.99
C ALA A 120 5.06 -11.16 -3.03
N SER A 121 5.36 -10.61 -1.83
CA SER A 121 6.31 -11.20 -0.88
C SER A 121 5.67 -12.04 0.22
N LEU A 122 4.35 -11.90 0.46
CA LEU A 122 3.64 -12.61 1.51
C LEU A 122 3.03 -13.91 0.99
N PRO A 123 3.54 -15.09 1.39
CA PRO A 123 3.03 -16.37 0.92
C PRO A 123 1.78 -16.82 1.71
N ARG A 124 0.76 -15.96 1.72
CA ARG A 124 -0.49 -16.16 2.46
C ARG A 124 -1.70 -15.79 1.61
N ASP A 125 -2.52 -16.77 1.25
CA ASP A 125 -3.72 -16.57 0.42
C ASP A 125 -4.88 -15.92 1.19
N ASP A 126 -4.82 -15.96 2.53
CA ASP A 126 -5.81 -15.39 3.44
C ASP A 126 -5.52 -13.92 3.82
N LEU A 127 -4.62 -13.27 3.10
CA LEU A 127 -4.25 -11.88 3.34
C LEU A 127 -5.47 -10.94 3.19
N ARG A 128 -5.63 -10.05 4.17
CA ARG A 128 -6.50 -8.88 4.14
C ARG A 128 -5.71 -7.63 4.43
N ILE A 129 -6.20 -6.47 3.98
CA ILE A 129 -5.49 -5.20 4.07
C ILE A 129 -6.43 -4.15 4.62
N VAL A 130 -5.96 -3.34 5.56
CA VAL A 130 -6.69 -2.15 6.01
C VAL A 130 -6.34 -0.99 5.08
N ALA A 131 -7.33 -0.43 4.41
CA ALA A 131 -7.16 0.65 3.45
C ALA A 131 -8.20 1.76 3.63
N ALA A 132 -7.87 2.98 3.22
CA ALA A 132 -8.85 4.06 3.11
C ALA A 132 -9.86 3.74 1.99
N GLU A 133 -11.14 4.02 2.25
CA GLU A 133 -12.17 3.89 1.23
C GLU A 133 -11.95 4.92 0.11
N ARG A 134 -11.80 4.44 -1.12
CA ARG A 134 -11.57 5.26 -2.32
C ARG A 134 -12.31 4.69 -3.53
N PRO A 135 -12.81 5.55 -4.44
CA PRO A 135 -13.45 5.10 -5.70
C PRO A 135 -12.54 4.16 -6.52
N PHE A 136 -11.23 4.36 -6.45
CA PHE A 136 -10.24 3.52 -7.11
C PHE A 136 -10.37 2.03 -6.72
N TRP A 137 -10.49 1.73 -5.42
CA TRP A 137 -10.62 0.36 -4.94
C TRP A 137 -11.98 -0.25 -5.30
N GLN A 138 -13.05 0.54 -5.23
CA GLN A 138 -14.41 0.12 -5.58
C GLN A 138 -14.55 -0.25 -7.07
N ALA A 139 -13.67 0.32 -7.92
CA ALA A 139 -13.61 -0.01 -9.34
C ALA A 139 -12.81 -1.30 -9.64
N LEU A 140 -12.27 -1.98 -8.61
CA LEU A 140 -11.44 -3.19 -8.71
C LEU A 140 -12.06 -4.34 -7.90
N PRO A 141 -13.12 -5.00 -8.41
CA PRO A 141 -13.95 -5.93 -7.64
C PRO A 141 -13.21 -7.16 -7.13
N HIS A 142 -12.14 -7.59 -7.78
CA HIS A 142 -11.35 -8.72 -7.33
C HIS A 142 -10.38 -8.33 -6.21
N THR A 143 -9.74 -7.16 -6.31
CA THR A 143 -8.86 -6.62 -5.28
C THR A 143 -9.64 -6.14 -4.06
N GLU A 144 -10.81 -5.53 -4.27
CA GLU A 144 -11.68 -5.02 -3.20
C GLU A 144 -12.02 -6.09 -2.15
N ARG A 145 -12.16 -7.34 -2.55
CA ARG A 145 -12.45 -8.48 -1.64
C ARG A 145 -11.39 -8.68 -0.55
N TYR A 146 -10.19 -8.18 -0.77
CA TYR A 146 -9.08 -8.26 0.18
C TYR A 146 -9.02 -7.07 1.14
N LEU A 147 -9.90 -6.06 0.99
CA LEU A 147 -9.81 -4.81 1.73
C LEU A 147 -10.81 -4.76 2.90
N PHE A 148 -10.32 -4.23 4.01
CA PHE A 148 -11.13 -3.71 5.10
C PHE A 148 -11.02 -2.18 5.07
N TYR A 149 -12.14 -1.48 4.89
CA TYR A 149 -12.13 -0.04 4.74
C TYR A 149 -12.17 0.72 6.06
N VAL A 150 -11.26 1.69 6.20
CA VAL A 150 -11.38 2.74 7.19
C VAL A 150 -12.36 3.79 6.65
N GLN A 151 -13.55 3.83 7.23
CA GLN A 151 -14.57 4.81 6.88
C GLN A 151 -14.44 6.05 7.76
N GLN A 152 -14.51 7.24 7.16
CA GLN A 152 -14.40 8.50 7.89
C GLN A 152 -15.64 8.83 8.74
N THR A 153 -16.79 8.29 8.38
CA THR A 153 -18.11 8.67 8.95
C THR A 153 -18.80 7.56 9.73
N SER A 154 -18.34 6.31 9.65
CA SER A 154 -18.97 5.19 10.35
C SER A 154 -18.15 4.74 11.56
N SER A 155 -18.82 4.04 12.46
CA SER A 155 -18.21 3.48 13.66
C SER A 155 -16.98 2.64 13.33
N GLN A 156 -15.80 3.06 13.79
CA GLN A 156 -14.56 2.28 13.73
C GLN A 156 -14.71 0.89 14.38
N LEU A 157 -15.72 0.72 15.25
CA LEU A 157 -16.04 -0.57 15.88
C LEU A 157 -16.39 -1.68 14.88
N LYS A 158 -17.02 -1.35 13.75
CA LYS A 158 -17.32 -2.34 12.70
C LYS A 158 -16.02 -2.87 12.09
N LEU A 159 -15.09 -1.98 11.74
CA LEU A 159 -13.77 -2.35 11.20
C LEU A 159 -13.01 -3.22 12.21
N VAL A 160 -12.93 -2.78 13.47
CA VAL A 160 -12.24 -3.53 14.53
C VAL A 160 -12.81 -4.94 14.69
N ARG A 161 -14.14 -5.08 14.67
CA ARG A 161 -14.80 -6.40 14.75
C ARG A 161 -14.46 -7.28 13.55
N GLN A 162 -14.52 -6.75 12.33
CA GLN A 162 -14.19 -7.49 11.11
C GLN A 162 -12.74 -7.97 11.12
N VAL A 163 -11.80 -7.09 11.46
CA VAL A 163 -10.37 -7.41 11.56
C VAL A 163 -10.13 -8.45 12.65
N ALA A 164 -10.66 -8.24 13.86
CA ALA A 164 -10.49 -9.20 14.96
C ALA A 164 -11.08 -10.57 14.62
N GLN A 165 -12.24 -10.62 13.94
CA GLN A 165 -12.85 -11.87 13.50
C GLN A 165 -11.98 -12.58 12.45
N HIS A 166 -11.40 -11.85 11.50
CA HIS A 166 -10.51 -12.41 10.49
C HIS A 166 -9.25 -13.02 11.14
N LEU A 167 -8.59 -12.27 12.02
CA LEU A 167 -7.42 -12.74 12.75
C LEU A 167 -7.72 -13.95 13.66
N ARG A 168 -8.86 -13.94 14.40
CA ARG A 168 -9.29 -15.10 15.21
C ARG A 168 -9.55 -16.36 14.38
N ARG A 169 -9.86 -16.22 13.09
CA ARG A 169 -9.95 -17.32 12.13
C ARG A 169 -8.60 -17.71 11.54
N GLN A 170 -7.52 -17.31 12.20
CA GLN A 170 -6.15 -17.58 11.79
C GLN A 170 -5.74 -16.90 10.48
N GLY A 171 -6.43 -15.82 10.12
CA GLY A 171 -6.16 -15.05 8.91
C GLY A 171 -4.96 -14.10 9.06
N THR A 172 -4.50 -13.57 7.93
CA THR A 172 -3.41 -12.61 7.83
C THR A 172 -3.94 -11.20 7.56
N LEU A 173 -3.43 -10.22 8.31
CA LEU A 173 -3.71 -8.80 8.10
C LEU A 173 -2.44 -8.02 7.77
N LEU A 174 -2.49 -7.17 6.74
CA LEU A 174 -1.50 -6.14 6.48
C LEU A 174 -2.03 -4.78 6.96
N LEU A 175 -1.24 -4.10 7.77
CA LEU A 175 -1.55 -2.81 8.36
C LEU A 175 -0.42 -1.81 8.13
N PHE A 176 -0.78 -0.58 7.74
CA PHE A 176 0.09 0.57 7.65
C PHE A 176 -0.26 1.58 8.77
N PRO A 177 0.37 1.50 9.95
CA PRO A 177 -0.05 2.28 11.12
C PRO A 177 0.13 3.79 10.97
N GLY A 178 1.03 4.21 10.08
CA GLY A 178 1.25 5.63 9.76
C GLY A 178 0.06 6.28 9.06
N GLY A 179 -0.80 5.50 8.38
CA GLY A 179 -2.03 5.96 7.71
C GLY A 179 -1.83 6.96 6.57
N LYS A 180 -0.61 7.26 6.20
CA LYS A 180 -0.20 8.22 5.15
C LYS A 180 1.14 7.82 4.54
N ILE A 181 1.50 8.44 3.40
CA ILE A 181 2.82 8.23 2.78
C ILE A 181 3.93 8.72 3.73
N GLU A 182 4.87 7.83 4.00
CA GLU A 182 6.03 8.03 4.87
C GLU A 182 7.31 8.28 4.04
N PRO A 183 8.40 8.79 4.64
CA PRO A 183 9.68 8.88 3.98
C PRO A 183 10.21 7.50 3.58
N ASP A 184 10.75 7.40 2.36
CA ASP A 184 11.44 6.17 1.91
C ASP A 184 12.78 6.04 2.62
N PRO A 185 13.01 4.97 3.41
CA PRO A 185 14.26 4.79 4.18
C PRO A 185 15.52 4.74 3.32
N ALA A 186 15.41 4.36 2.04
CA ALA A 186 16.55 4.33 1.13
C ALA A 186 16.98 5.74 0.68
N LEU A 187 16.10 6.73 0.74
CA LEU A 187 16.34 8.07 0.22
C LEU A 187 16.38 9.16 1.29
N LEU A 188 15.58 8.99 2.34
CA LEU A 188 15.28 10.06 3.29
C LEU A 188 15.70 9.64 4.72
N PRO A 189 16.52 10.44 5.40
CA PRO A 189 17.05 10.09 6.71
C PRO A 189 16.03 10.16 7.83
N ASP A 190 14.91 10.89 7.64
CA ASP A 190 13.85 11.12 8.60
C ASP A 190 12.83 9.97 8.70
N ALA A 191 13.03 8.88 7.95
CA ALA A 191 12.12 7.73 7.93
C ALA A 191 11.89 7.14 9.35
N ALA A 192 12.93 7.06 10.17
CA ALA A 192 12.82 6.52 11.53
C ALA A 192 11.98 7.41 12.47
N ALA A 193 11.95 8.73 12.23
CA ALA A 193 11.20 9.66 13.08
C ALA A 193 9.67 9.52 12.89
N THR A 194 9.20 9.02 11.74
CA THR A 194 7.77 8.84 11.50
C THR A 194 7.16 7.69 12.30
N LEU A 195 7.98 6.75 12.76
CA LEU A 195 7.53 5.60 13.56
C LEU A 195 6.89 5.99 14.89
N ASP A 196 7.29 7.14 15.46
CA ASP A 196 6.73 7.63 16.73
C ASP A 196 5.28 8.13 16.60
N ALA A 197 4.84 8.40 15.36
CA ALA A 197 3.48 8.82 15.05
C ALA A 197 2.58 7.63 14.62
N TRP A 198 3.06 6.39 14.71
CA TRP A 198 2.28 5.22 14.36
C TRP A 198 1.11 5.00 15.32
N SER A 199 0.00 4.55 14.79
CA SER A 199 -1.21 4.28 15.55
C SER A 199 -1.02 3.12 16.53
N GLU A 200 -1.59 3.23 17.74
CA GLU A 200 -1.66 2.15 18.72
C GLU A 200 -2.67 1.04 18.39
N SER A 201 -3.24 1.06 17.19
CA SER A 201 -4.21 0.04 16.74
C SER A 201 -3.67 -1.39 16.82
N VAL A 202 -2.35 -1.56 16.74
CA VAL A 202 -1.67 -2.85 16.89
C VAL A 202 -1.89 -3.44 18.28
N ASP A 203 -1.81 -2.61 19.34
CA ASP A 203 -2.06 -3.04 20.72
C ASP A 203 -3.51 -3.48 20.93
N LEU A 204 -4.44 -2.83 20.23
CA LEU A 204 -5.85 -3.22 20.27
C LEU A 204 -6.03 -4.63 19.70
N PHE A 205 -5.44 -4.94 18.55
CA PHE A 205 -5.54 -6.27 17.95
C PHE A 205 -4.79 -7.33 18.76
N ALA A 206 -3.63 -6.99 19.34
CA ALA A 206 -2.89 -7.85 20.24
C ALA A 206 -3.72 -8.27 21.48
N ARG A 207 -4.52 -7.36 22.01
CA ARG A 207 -5.45 -7.65 23.14
C ARG A 207 -6.68 -8.46 22.72
N LEU A 208 -7.17 -8.24 21.49
CA LEU A 208 -8.39 -8.90 20.99
C LEU A 208 -8.14 -10.30 20.46
N VAL A 209 -6.92 -10.63 20.07
CA VAL A 209 -6.58 -11.89 19.40
C VAL A 209 -5.45 -12.57 20.19
N PRO A 210 -5.76 -13.63 20.97
CA PRO A 210 -4.74 -14.43 21.66
C PRO A 210 -3.76 -15.03 20.66
N ASP A 211 -2.49 -15.13 21.06
CA ASP A 211 -1.40 -15.74 20.28
C ASP A 211 -1.17 -15.09 18.90
N LEU A 212 -1.57 -13.83 18.74
CA LEU A 212 -1.33 -13.08 17.52
C LEU A 212 0.19 -12.95 17.28
N MET A 213 0.64 -13.43 16.13
CA MET A 213 1.98 -13.19 15.65
C MET A 213 2.05 -11.87 14.92
N ILE A 214 3.00 -11.01 15.27
CA ILE A 214 3.19 -9.71 14.64
C ILE A 214 4.55 -9.71 13.95
N VAL A 215 4.57 -9.46 12.63
CA VAL A 215 5.80 -9.39 11.84
C VAL A 215 5.99 -7.96 11.35
N PRO A 216 7.04 -7.25 11.81
CA PRO A 216 7.41 -5.96 11.24
C PRO A 216 7.96 -6.16 9.83
N ALA A 217 7.51 -5.34 8.88
CA ALA A 217 7.94 -5.39 7.49
C ALA A 217 8.39 -4.00 7.03
N LEU A 218 9.64 -3.88 6.63
CA LEU A 218 10.18 -2.64 6.08
C LEU A 218 10.20 -2.69 4.57
N VAL A 219 9.59 -1.68 3.93
CA VAL A 219 9.68 -1.46 2.50
C VAL A 219 10.55 -0.22 2.22
N SER A 220 11.48 -0.33 1.28
CA SER A 220 12.38 0.76 0.90
C SER A 220 12.74 0.71 -0.59
N GLY A 221 13.26 1.83 -1.12
CA GLY A 221 13.62 1.95 -2.53
C GLY A 221 12.41 2.03 -3.46
N VAL A 222 11.26 2.46 -2.94
CA VAL A 222 10.00 2.58 -3.69
C VAL A 222 10.00 3.82 -4.56
N LEU A 223 10.54 4.92 -4.04
CA LEU A 223 10.58 6.21 -4.73
C LEU A 223 11.90 6.37 -5.50
N SER A 224 11.82 6.89 -6.72
CA SER A 224 13.01 7.27 -7.46
C SER A 224 13.45 8.69 -7.09
N PRO A 225 14.78 8.96 -7.01
CA PRO A 225 15.28 10.33 -6.82
C PRO A 225 14.80 11.29 -7.92
N ALA A 226 14.64 10.79 -9.14
CA ALA A 226 14.13 11.57 -10.27
C ALA A 226 12.68 12.00 -10.08
N ALA A 227 11.81 11.10 -9.56
CA ALA A 227 10.41 11.41 -9.27
C ALA A 227 10.28 12.48 -8.19
N LEU A 228 11.08 12.39 -7.11
CA LEU A 228 11.06 13.39 -6.04
C LEU A 228 11.58 14.76 -6.49
N ARG A 229 12.57 14.80 -7.40
CA ARG A 229 13.15 16.03 -7.95
C ARG A 229 12.41 16.58 -9.15
N HIS A 230 11.33 15.92 -9.58
CA HIS A 230 10.54 16.36 -10.74
C HIS A 230 10.02 17.79 -10.52
N PRO A 231 10.13 18.71 -11.51
CA PRO A 231 9.74 20.12 -11.33
C PRO A 231 8.30 20.30 -10.83
N LEU A 232 7.37 19.43 -11.25
CA LEU A 232 5.99 19.47 -10.81
C LEU A 232 5.83 19.25 -9.30
N THR A 233 6.74 18.54 -8.62
CA THR A 233 6.63 18.34 -7.17
C THR A 233 6.79 19.65 -6.40
N ARG A 234 7.48 20.64 -6.98
CA ARG A 234 7.71 21.96 -6.35
C ARG A 234 6.45 22.81 -6.23
N ILE A 235 5.39 22.50 -7.00
CA ILE A 235 4.10 23.20 -6.88
C ILE A 235 3.37 22.83 -5.58
N ARG A 236 3.73 21.71 -4.94
CA ARG A 236 3.14 21.29 -3.67
C ARG A 236 3.86 21.94 -2.50
N ARG A 237 3.08 22.39 -1.50
CA ARG A 237 3.61 23.15 -0.35
C ARG A 237 4.22 22.23 0.72
N THR A 238 3.56 21.09 1.00
CA THR A 238 4.01 20.17 2.05
C THR A 238 4.88 19.06 1.47
N GLU A 239 5.79 18.51 2.27
CA GLU A 239 6.62 17.38 1.87
C GLU A 239 5.81 16.11 1.61
N ILE A 240 4.77 15.87 2.40
CA ILE A 240 3.85 14.74 2.21
C ILE A 240 3.22 14.81 0.82
N ASP A 241 2.70 15.98 0.43
CA ASP A 241 2.11 16.18 -0.89
C ASP A 241 3.13 16.03 -2.02
N ARG A 242 4.37 16.48 -1.81
CA ARG A 242 5.46 16.31 -2.78
C ARG A 242 5.79 14.84 -2.99
N ARG A 243 5.87 14.07 -1.91
CA ARG A 243 6.09 12.61 -1.95
C ARG A 243 4.93 11.91 -2.65
N TRP A 244 3.69 12.29 -2.31
CA TRP A 244 2.50 11.76 -2.97
C TRP A 244 2.50 12.04 -4.49
N LEU A 245 2.77 13.28 -4.88
CA LEU A 245 2.86 13.64 -6.31
C LEU A 245 4.03 12.90 -6.99
N GLY A 246 5.18 12.80 -6.34
CA GLY A 246 6.32 12.03 -6.86
C GLY A 246 5.97 10.57 -7.10
N ALA A 247 5.31 9.92 -6.13
CA ALA A 247 4.83 8.56 -6.27
C ALA A 247 3.80 8.41 -7.41
N THR A 248 2.89 9.37 -7.55
CA THR A 248 1.89 9.38 -8.62
C THR A 248 2.53 9.55 -10.01
N LEU A 249 3.49 10.46 -10.15
CA LEU A 249 4.24 10.66 -11.40
C LEU A 249 5.00 9.39 -11.82
N GLN A 250 5.51 8.64 -10.84
CA GLN A 250 6.22 7.39 -11.07
C GLN A 250 5.31 6.27 -11.62
N PHE A 251 4.01 6.29 -11.32
CA PHE A 251 3.04 5.35 -11.90
C PHE A 251 2.78 5.58 -13.39
N ILE A 252 2.90 6.82 -13.84
CA ILE A 252 2.72 7.15 -15.26
C ILE A 252 3.88 6.60 -16.10
N ARG A 253 5.07 6.50 -15.51
CA ARG A 253 6.28 6.04 -16.20
C ARG A 253 7.00 5.01 -15.32
N PRO A 254 7.25 3.78 -15.81
CA PRO A 254 7.98 2.77 -15.05
C PRO A 254 9.26 3.33 -14.44
N ALA A 255 9.47 3.05 -13.17
CA ALA A 255 10.63 3.57 -12.46
C ALA A 255 11.77 2.54 -12.47
N ASP A 256 12.99 3.02 -12.76
CA ASP A 256 14.19 2.20 -12.60
C ASP A 256 14.60 2.15 -11.13
N VAL A 257 13.79 1.47 -10.32
CA VAL A 257 14.00 1.32 -8.88
C VAL A 257 14.13 -0.15 -8.50
N THR A 258 14.91 -0.39 -7.46
CA THR A 258 14.97 -1.68 -6.76
C THR A 258 14.19 -1.54 -5.45
N VAL A 259 13.03 -2.17 -5.39
CA VAL A 259 12.22 -2.22 -4.17
C VAL A 259 12.74 -3.33 -3.27
N ARG A 260 12.93 -3.03 -1.98
CA ARG A 260 13.37 -3.99 -0.97
C ARG A 260 12.29 -4.17 0.08
N VAL A 261 11.98 -5.42 0.40
CA VAL A 261 11.11 -5.81 1.50
C VAL A 261 11.93 -6.62 2.50
N SER A 262 11.97 -6.16 3.74
CA SER A 262 12.68 -6.84 4.83
C SER A 262 11.70 -7.18 5.94
N PHE A 263 11.49 -8.47 6.21
CA PHE A 263 10.67 -8.95 7.31
C PHE A 263 11.55 -9.18 8.56
N GLY A 264 11.21 -8.51 9.66
CA GLY A 264 11.84 -8.70 10.94
C GLY A 264 11.37 -9.96 11.66
N PRO A 265 12.05 -10.36 12.75
CA PRO A 265 11.62 -11.49 13.57
C PRO A 265 10.18 -11.32 14.08
N PRO A 266 9.41 -12.42 14.17
CA PRO A 266 8.05 -12.34 14.67
C PRO A 266 8.03 -12.02 16.17
N ILE A 267 7.07 -11.16 16.54
CA ILE A 267 6.79 -10.77 17.92
C ILE A 267 5.48 -11.46 18.31
N VAL A 268 5.50 -12.25 19.37
CA VAL A 268 4.28 -12.87 19.90
C VAL A 268 3.59 -11.84 20.79
N ALA A 269 2.34 -11.52 20.47
CA ALA A 269 1.49 -10.71 21.34
C ALA A 269 1.14 -11.55 22.58
N GLY A 270 1.97 -11.47 23.62
CA GLY A 270 1.75 -12.24 24.85
C GLY A 270 0.51 -11.76 25.61
N ASN A 271 -0.33 -12.71 26.03
CA ASN A 271 -1.49 -12.47 26.90
C ASN A 271 -1.04 -12.36 28.37
N ARG A 272 0.21 -12.01 28.64
CA ARG A 272 0.71 -11.75 30.01
C ARG A 272 0.48 -10.29 30.33
N PRO A 273 0.00 -9.97 31.54
CA PRO A 273 0.04 -8.62 32.07
C PRO A 273 1.53 -8.24 32.29
N GLY A 274 2.20 -7.94 31.18
CA GLY A 274 3.57 -7.47 31.16
C GLY A 274 3.64 -5.98 31.46
N THR A 275 4.83 -5.50 31.67
CA THR A 275 5.10 -4.07 31.82
C THR A 275 4.68 -3.32 30.54
N GLN A 276 4.40 -2.02 30.65
CA GLN A 276 4.12 -1.14 29.50
C GLN A 276 5.22 -1.20 28.40
N ALA A 277 6.41 -1.70 28.74
CA ALA A 277 7.54 -1.86 27.83
C ALA A 277 7.32 -2.97 26.79
N ASP A 278 6.44 -3.95 27.07
CA ASP A 278 6.22 -5.13 26.23
C ASP A 278 5.06 -4.92 25.23
N LEU A 279 4.48 -3.72 25.19
CA LEU A 279 3.40 -3.42 24.24
C LEU A 279 3.94 -3.40 22.79
N PRO A 280 3.21 -4.02 21.83
CA PRO A 280 3.58 -4.01 20.42
C PRO A 280 3.82 -2.61 19.86
N SER A 281 3.05 -1.60 20.27
CA SER A 281 3.23 -0.20 19.85
C SER A 281 4.60 0.39 20.22
N ARG A 282 5.34 -0.24 21.13
CA ARG A 282 6.71 0.15 21.51
C ARG A 282 7.77 -0.77 20.91
N THR A 283 7.50 -2.06 20.87
CA THR A 283 8.46 -3.05 20.37
C THR A 283 8.58 -3.01 18.85
N ILE A 284 7.48 -2.77 18.12
CA ILE A 284 7.49 -2.70 16.66
C ILE A 284 8.31 -1.51 16.13
N PRO A 285 8.16 -0.26 16.63
CA PRO A 285 9.03 0.83 16.19
C PRO A 285 10.51 0.56 16.44
N ALA A 286 10.87 -0.12 17.54
CA ALA A 286 12.24 -0.51 17.81
C ALA A 286 12.77 -1.51 16.77
N ALA A 287 11.98 -2.55 16.44
CA ALA A 287 12.31 -3.52 15.39
C ALA A 287 12.41 -2.84 14.01
N MET A 288 11.50 -1.92 13.68
CA MET A 288 11.54 -1.15 12.44
C MET A 288 12.79 -0.27 12.34
N ARG A 289 13.22 0.39 13.43
CA ARG A 289 14.47 1.14 13.45
C ARG A 289 15.69 0.26 13.16
N GLN A 290 15.71 -0.96 13.67
CA GLN A 290 16.76 -1.93 13.35
C GLN A 290 16.78 -2.30 11.86
N LEU A 291 15.61 -2.54 11.25
CA LEU A 291 15.50 -2.80 9.82
C LEU A 291 15.94 -1.58 8.99
N ILE A 292 15.54 -0.36 9.39
CA ILE A 292 15.95 0.89 8.73
C ILE A 292 17.48 1.06 8.76
N ALA A 293 18.13 0.73 9.87
CA ALA A 293 19.58 0.82 10.00
C ALA A 293 20.34 -0.11 9.02
N GLN A 294 19.70 -1.16 8.54
CA GLN A 294 20.27 -2.13 7.59
C GLN A 294 20.03 -1.75 6.12
N VAL A 295 19.22 -0.72 5.84
CA VAL A 295 18.93 -0.30 4.46
C VAL A 295 20.19 0.27 3.81
N PRO A 296 20.63 -0.27 2.66
CA PRO A 296 21.73 0.32 1.91
C PRO A 296 21.35 1.73 1.45
N ARG A 297 22.12 2.73 1.87
CA ARG A 297 21.99 4.09 1.34
C ARG A 297 22.67 4.13 -0.02
N PRO A 298 22.08 4.80 -1.04
CA PRO A 298 22.80 5.06 -2.26
C PRO A 298 24.05 5.86 -1.89
N GLU A 299 25.23 5.38 -2.31
CA GLU A 299 26.45 6.16 -2.24
C GLU A 299 26.14 7.53 -2.87
N GLN A 300 26.38 8.58 -2.13
CA GLN A 300 26.29 9.94 -2.67
C GLN A 300 27.37 10.01 -3.75
N SER A 301 26.96 9.78 -5.00
CA SER A 301 27.82 10.07 -6.15
C SER A 301 28.18 11.56 -6.05
N ARG A 302 29.41 11.80 -5.69
CA ARG A 302 30.05 13.14 -5.68
C ARG A 302 30.05 13.72 -7.08
#